data_5f9c5fbfd72cf5d95dd0ce20a52d953d
#
_entry.id   5f9c5fbfd72cf5d95dd0ce20a52d953d
#
_cell.length_a   1.000
_cell.length_b   1.000
_cell.length_c   1.000
_cell.angle_alpha   90.00
_cell.angle_beta   90.00
_cell.angle_gamma   90.00
#
_symmetry.space_group_name_H-M   'P 1'
#
loop_
_entity.id
_entity.type
_entity.pdbx_description
1 polymer ?
#
loop_
_entity_poly.entity_id
_entity_poly.type
_entity_poly.pdbx_seq_one_letter_code
_entity_poly.pdbx_strand_id
1 'polypeptide(L)'
;MRLTTKGRFAVTAILDLALNESEKPVTLADISERQSISLSYLEQLFSRMRREGIVKSTRGPGGGYHIARGYDEITVKSIIIAVDEEIDATQCNGKENCHEGKRCITHDLWAAINHKILDYLESLTLANLVEAQNIESKAIKMPEPVRVSEPQVIKTEEKEPSDNTRENAIFFLNNKLNRSRN
;
A
#
# COMPACT_ATOMS: atom_id res chain seq x y z
N MET A 1 4.65 2.09 -7.29
CA MET A 1 3.80 1.28 -6.42
C MET A 1 2.51 0.94 -7.15
N ARG A 2 2.20 -0.32 -7.33
CA ARG A 2 0.95 -0.79 -7.94
C ARG A 2 0.37 -1.87 -7.01
N LEU A 3 -0.76 -1.57 -6.39
CA LEU A 3 -1.60 -2.64 -5.87
C LEU A 3 -2.12 -3.40 -7.10
N THR A 4 -1.73 -4.66 -7.28
CA THR A 4 -2.08 -5.39 -8.49
C THR A 4 -3.56 -5.76 -8.48
N THR A 5 -4.07 -6.19 -9.63
CA THR A 5 -5.42 -6.73 -9.76
C THR A 5 -5.66 -7.90 -8.80
N LYS A 6 -4.61 -8.65 -8.46
CA LYS A 6 -4.66 -9.83 -7.58
C LYS A 6 -5.07 -9.49 -6.15
N GLY A 7 -4.39 -8.54 -5.50
CA GLY A 7 -4.74 -8.09 -4.16
C GLY A 7 -6.11 -7.43 -4.11
N ARG A 8 -6.43 -6.59 -5.11
CA ARG A 8 -7.73 -5.93 -5.20
C ARG A 8 -8.86 -6.94 -5.31
N PHE A 9 -8.76 -7.92 -6.20
CA PHE A 9 -9.78 -8.96 -6.35
C PHE A 9 -9.87 -9.89 -5.13
N ALA A 10 -8.76 -10.15 -4.43
CA ALA A 10 -8.81 -10.91 -3.19
C ALA A 10 -9.63 -10.19 -2.12
N VAL A 11 -9.38 -8.90 -1.91
CA VAL A 11 -10.14 -8.09 -0.93
C VAL A 11 -11.61 -8.01 -1.34
N THR A 12 -11.91 -7.74 -2.62
CA THR A 12 -13.30 -7.71 -3.14
C THR A 12 -14.02 -9.04 -2.89
N ALA A 13 -13.37 -10.17 -3.21
CA ALA A 13 -13.99 -11.49 -3.09
C ALA A 13 -14.20 -11.91 -1.62
N ILE A 14 -13.30 -11.55 -0.70
CA ILE A 14 -13.46 -11.80 0.73
C ILE A 14 -14.56 -10.92 1.32
N LEU A 15 -14.64 -9.67 0.92
CA LEU A 15 -15.72 -8.79 1.36
C LEU A 15 -17.08 -9.28 0.85
N ASP A 16 -17.17 -9.70 -0.42
CA ASP A 16 -18.37 -10.30 -0.99
C ASP A 16 -18.78 -11.58 -0.22
N LEU A 17 -17.82 -12.46 0.07
CA LEU A 17 -18.05 -13.64 0.89
C LEU A 17 -18.64 -13.25 2.25
N ALA A 18 -18.03 -12.31 2.97
CA ALA A 18 -18.43 -11.89 4.30
C ALA A 18 -19.83 -11.25 4.33
N LEU A 19 -20.18 -10.47 3.30
CA LEU A 19 -21.50 -9.82 3.17
C LEU A 19 -22.63 -10.80 2.85
N ASN A 20 -22.31 -11.92 2.18
CA ASN A 20 -23.30 -12.93 1.76
C ASN A 20 -23.22 -14.22 2.60
N GLU A 21 -22.31 -14.28 3.58
CA GLU A 21 -22.18 -15.42 4.47
C GLU A 21 -23.39 -15.53 5.38
N SER A 22 -23.94 -16.73 5.44
CA SER A 22 -25.04 -17.10 6.33
C SER A 22 -24.74 -18.50 6.90
N GLU A 23 -25.74 -19.23 7.34
CA GLU A 23 -25.59 -20.65 7.71
C GLU A 23 -25.12 -21.52 6.53
N LYS A 24 -25.37 -21.07 5.29
CA LYS A 24 -24.94 -21.78 4.07
C LYS A 24 -23.64 -21.20 3.56
N PRO A 25 -22.72 -22.06 3.08
CA PRO A 25 -21.49 -21.61 2.45
C PRO A 25 -21.77 -20.89 1.13
N VAL A 26 -20.94 -19.90 0.80
CA VAL A 26 -21.03 -19.14 -0.46
C VAL A 26 -20.19 -19.84 -1.51
N THR A 27 -20.72 -20.01 -2.73
CA THR A 27 -19.97 -20.62 -3.82
C THR A 27 -19.11 -19.60 -4.57
N LEU A 28 -18.00 -20.05 -5.16
CA LEU A 28 -17.18 -19.17 -6.00
C LEU A 28 -17.90 -18.75 -7.29
N ALA A 29 -18.87 -19.55 -7.75
CA ALA A 29 -19.70 -19.21 -8.91
C ALA A 29 -20.56 -17.95 -8.60
N ASP A 30 -21.17 -17.91 -7.43
CA ASP A 30 -21.99 -16.76 -6.99
C ASP A 30 -21.14 -15.50 -6.86
N ILE A 31 -19.91 -15.59 -6.29
CA ILE A 31 -18.97 -14.47 -6.21
C ILE A 31 -18.53 -14.03 -7.62
N SER A 32 -18.26 -14.99 -8.50
CA SER A 32 -17.86 -14.74 -9.90
C SER A 32 -18.92 -13.93 -10.63
N GLU A 33 -20.19 -14.30 -10.47
CA GLU A 33 -21.32 -13.62 -11.09
C GLU A 33 -21.50 -12.20 -10.53
N ARG A 34 -21.53 -12.06 -9.19
CA ARG A 34 -21.73 -10.75 -8.54
C ARG A 34 -20.59 -9.75 -8.80
N GLN A 35 -19.33 -10.23 -8.80
CA GLN A 35 -18.15 -9.37 -8.87
C GLN A 35 -17.51 -9.32 -10.26
N SER A 36 -18.04 -10.08 -11.23
CA SER A 36 -17.50 -10.17 -12.60
C SER A 36 -16.00 -10.57 -12.62
N ILE A 37 -15.60 -11.48 -11.72
CA ILE A 37 -14.26 -12.06 -11.63
C ILE A 37 -14.35 -13.49 -12.15
N SER A 38 -13.40 -13.92 -13.00
CA SER A 38 -13.45 -15.28 -13.55
C SER A 38 -13.35 -16.35 -12.47
N LEU A 39 -14.15 -17.41 -12.59
CA LEU A 39 -14.21 -18.51 -11.62
C LEU A 39 -12.83 -19.14 -11.39
N SER A 40 -12.09 -19.43 -12.48
CA SER A 40 -10.76 -20.02 -12.40
C SER A 40 -9.75 -19.14 -11.64
N TYR A 41 -9.91 -17.83 -11.74
CA TYR A 41 -9.08 -16.90 -10.99
C TYR A 41 -9.44 -16.87 -9.50
N LEU A 42 -10.73 -16.87 -9.17
CA LEU A 42 -11.21 -17.00 -7.79
C LEU A 42 -10.73 -18.31 -7.15
N GLU A 43 -10.74 -19.45 -7.88
CA GLU A 43 -10.22 -20.72 -7.37
C GLU A 43 -8.75 -20.61 -6.94
N GLN A 44 -7.93 -19.92 -7.74
CA GLN A 44 -6.52 -19.69 -7.40
C GLN A 44 -6.38 -18.79 -6.14
N LEU A 45 -7.12 -17.70 -6.05
CA LEU A 45 -7.09 -16.81 -4.90
C LEU A 45 -7.56 -17.53 -3.63
N PHE A 46 -8.71 -18.21 -3.69
CA PHE A 46 -9.27 -18.93 -2.55
C PHE A 46 -8.42 -20.12 -2.10
N SER A 47 -7.74 -20.80 -3.03
CA SER A 47 -6.77 -21.84 -2.67
C SER A 47 -5.64 -21.29 -1.79
N ARG A 48 -5.12 -20.08 -2.07
CA ARG A 48 -4.08 -19.43 -1.29
C ARG A 48 -4.63 -18.95 0.06
N MET A 49 -5.73 -18.21 0.06
CA MET A 49 -6.37 -17.70 1.26
C MET A 49 -6.82 -18.82 2.22
N ARG A 50 -7.15 -20.01 1.69
CA ARG A 50 -7.43 -21.18 2.52
C ARG A 50 -6.16 -21.71 3.19
N ARG A 51 -5.01 -21.73 2.51
CA ARG A 51 -3.73 -22.12 3.12
C ARG A 51 -3.32 -21.21 4.26
N GLU A 52 -3.60 -19.91 4.11
CA GLU A 52 -3.35 -18.90 5.14
C GLU A 52 -4.44 -18.83 6.23
N GLY A 53 -5.46 -19.71 6.14
CA GLY A 53 -6.53 -19.80 7.13
C GLY A 53 -7.44 -18.57 7.19
N ILE A 54 -7.57 -17.81 6.10
CA ILE A 54 -8.55 -16.71 5.98
C ILE A 54 -9.92 -17.27 5.68
N VAL A 55 -9.99 -18.31 4.84
CA VAL A 55 -11.23 -19.00 4.50
C VAL A 55 -11.15 -20.50 4.76
N LYS A 56 -12.27 -21.13 5.00
CA LYS A 56 -12.46 -22.59 5.07
C LYS A 56 -13.45 -23.04 4.01
N SER A 57 -13.28 -24.26 3.47
CA SER A 57 -14.17 -24.82 2.45
C SER A 57 -15.00 -25.97 3.00
N THR A 58 -16.28 -26.03 2.61
CA THR A 58 -17.19 -27.13 2.87
C THR A 58 -17.41 -27.91 1.57
N ARG A 59 -17.24 -29.23 1.60
CA ARG A 59 -17.39 -30.12 0.43
C ARG A 59 -18.79 -30.69 0.35
N GLY A 60 -19.24 -31.07 -0.86
CA GLY A 60 -20.49 -31.77 -1.10
C GLY A 60 -21.56 -30.92 -1.79
N PRO A 61 -22.77 -31.47 -2.01
CA PRO A 61 -23.92 -30.72 -2.51
C PRO A 61 -24.23 -29.54 -1.58
N GLY A 62 -24.26 -28.32 -2.12
CA GLY A 62 -24.39 -27.08 -1.30
C GLY A 62 -23.09 -26.66 -0.59
N GLY A 63 -21.94 -27.20 -1.03
CA GLY A 63 -20.64 -26.77 -0.53
C GLY A 63 -20.21 -25.40 -1.04
N GLY A 64 -19.14 -24.87 -0.46
CA GLY A 64 -18.63 -23.54 -0.78
C GLY A 64 -17.58 -23.09 0.23
N TYR A 65 -17.53 -21.81 0.52
CA TYR A 65 -16.56 -21.21 1.41
C TYR A 65 -17.24 -20.41 2.54
N HIS A 66 -16.55 -20.37 3.66
CA HIS A 66 -16.84 -19.54 4.82
C HIS A 66 -15.58 -18.78 5.23
N ILE A 67 -15.73 -17.68 5.94
CA ILE A 67 -14.64 -17.04 6.65
C ILE A 67 -14.18 -17.99 7.78
N ALA A 68 -12.88 -18.11 7.97
CA ALA A 68 -12.31 -19.09 8.92
C ALA A 68 -12.01 -18.52 10.30
N ARG A 69 -11.89 -17.18 10.43
CA ARG A 69 -11.52 -16.44 11.65
C ARG A 69 -12.53 -15.33 11.92
N GLY A 70 -12.44 -14.70 13.09
CA GLY A 70 -13.20 -13.49 13.38
C GLY A 70 -12.93 -12.37 12.37
N TYR A 71 -13.94 -11.60 12.03
CA TYR A 71 -13.80 -10.49 11.07
C TYR A 71 -12.84 -9.41 11.56
N ASP A 72 -12.69 -9.25 12.87
CA ASP A 72 -11.74 -8.32 13.49
C ASP A 72 -10.27 -8.82 13.40
N GLU A 73 -10.07 -10.12 13.19
CA GLU A 73 -8.74 -10.73 13.10
C GLU A 73 -8.18 -10.73 11.67
N ILE A 74 -9.03 -10.44 10.69
CA ILE A 74 -8.65 -10.43 9.28
C ILE A 74 -8.45 -9.00 8.83
N THR A 75 -7.20 -8.60 8.60
CA THR A 75 -6.87 -7.27 8.09
C THR A 75 -6.77 -7.25 6.56
N VAL A 76 -6.97 -6.09 5.94
CA VAL A 76 -6.78 -5.91 4.49
C VAL A 76 -5.37 -6.31 4.08
N LYS A 77 -4.36 -5.98 4.90
CA LYS A 77 -2.98 -6.42 4.70
C LYS A 77 -2.86 -7.93 4.65
N SER A 78 -3.46 -8.65 5.62
CA SER A 78 -3.39 -10.12 5.67
C SER A 78 -4.02 -10.78 4.43
N ILE A 79 -5.11 -10.24 3.91
CA ILE A 79 -5.75 -10.73 2.68
C ILE A 79 -4.83 -10.56 1.47
N ILE A 80 -4.19 -9.40 1.33
CA ILE A 80 -3.30 -9.10 0.20
C ILE A 80 -2.06 -10.00 0.24
N ILE A 81 -1.43 -10.14 1.41
CA ILE A 81 -0.25 -11.01 1.59
C ILE A 81 -0.61 -12.48 1.32
N ALA A 82 -1.79 -12.95 1.75
CA ALA A 82 -2.23 -14.33 1.56
C ALA A 82 -2.29 -14.77 0.09
N VAL A 83 -2.41 -13.84 -0.84
CA VAL A 83 -2.40 -14.14 -2.28
C VAL A 83 -1.01 -13.96 -2.92
N ASP A 84 0.06 -13.95 -2.14
CA ASP A 84 1.45 -13.74 -2.54
C ASP A 84 1.64 -12.42 -3.32
N GLU A 85 1.05 -11.35 -2.81
CA GLU A 85 1.30 -10.02 -3.32
C GLU A 85 2.17 -9.24 -2.35
N GLU A 86 3.34 -8.87 -2.81
CA GLU A 86 4.24 -8.01 -2.06
C GLU A 86 3.81 -6.54 -2.21
N ILE A 87 3.59 -5.89 -1.08
CA ILE A 87 3.31 -4.46 -1.04
C ILE A 87 4.64 -3.77 -0.72
N ASP A 88 5.34 -3.32 -1.75
CA ASP A 88 6.58 -2.57 -1.57
C ASP A 88 6.58 -1.30 -2.43
N ALA A 89 6.87 -0.17 -1.80
CA ALA A 89 7.04 1.11 -2.45
C ALA A 89 8.51 1.37 -2.82
N THR A 90 9.44 0.56 -2.30
CA THR A 90 10.87 0.67 -2.59
C THR A 90 11.22 -0.17 -3.83
N GLN A 91 12.18 0.28 -4.64
CA GLN A 91 12.66 -0.52 -5.78
C GLN A 91 13.57 -1.68 -5.36
N CYS A 92 14.06 -1.65 -4.15
CA CYS A 92 15.02 -2.61 -3.62
C CYS A 92 14.38 -3.62 -2.66
N ASN A 93 13.07 -3.66 -2.51
CA ASN A 93 12.36 -4.49 -1.55
C ASN A 93 12.96 -4.40 -0.12
N GLY A 94 13.28 -3.18 0.31
CA GLY A 94 13.88 -2.92 1.62
C GLY A 94 15.36 -3.34 1.77
N LYS A 95 16.01 -3.86 0.72
CA LYS A 95 17.40 -4.39 0.78
C LYS A 95 18.49 -3.31 0.72
N GLU A 96 18.14 -2.05 0.62
CA GLU A 96 19.04 -0.90 0.57
C GLU A 96 20.06 -0.91 -0.58
N ASN A 97 19.81 -1.67 -1.65
CA ASN A 97 20.66 -1.84 -2.82
C ASN A 97 20.09 -1.18 -4.09
N CYS A 98 19.31 -0.13 -3.93
CA CYS A 98 18.54 0.51 -5.00
C CYS A 98 19.36 1.30 -6.03
N HIS A 99 20.65 1.56 -5.78
CA HIS A 99 21.54 2.25 -6.71
C HIS A 99 22.94 1.60 -6.72
N GLU A 100 23.26 0.83 -7.77
CA GLU A 100 24.54 0.14 -7.93
C GLU A 100 25.02 -0.64 -6.67
N GLY A 101 24.07 -1.31 -6.00
CA GLY A 101 24.34 -2.05 -4.77
C GLY A 101 24.48 -1.19 -3.52
N LYS A 102 24.19 0.11 -3.60
CA LYS A 102 24.19 1.06 -2.48
C LYS A 102 22.80 1.67 -2.28
N ARG A 103 22.59 2.25 -1.13
CA ARG A 103 21.37 2.97 -0.76
C ARG A 103 21.23 4.26 -1.58
N CYS A 104 20.06 4.48 -2.20
CA CYS A 104 19.78 5.73 -2.92
C CYS A 104 19.44 6.88 -1.95
N ILE A 105 19.55 8.12 -2.42
CA ILE A 105 19.31 9.32 -1.62
C ILE A 105 17.85 9.48 -1.16
N THR A 106 16.90 8.81 -1.83
CA THR A 106 15.47 8.85 -1.51
C THR A 106 14.97 7.57 -0.81
N HIS A 107 15.88 6.67 -0.40
CA HIS A 107 15.50 5.40 0.19
C HIS A 107 14.61 5.57 1.43
N ASP A 108 14.98 6.47 2.35
CA ASP A 108 14.24 6.72 3.57
C ASP A 108 12.82 7.21 3.32
N LEU A 109 12.64 8.06 2.32
CA LEU A 109 11.33 8.55 1.91
C LEU A 109 10.42 7.38 1.49
N TRP A 110 10.93 6.52 0.58
CA TRP A 110 10.14 5.40 0.07
C TRP A 110 9.89 4.33 1.13
N ALA A 111 10.86 4.07 2.01
CA ALA A 111 10.70 3.18 3.15
C ALA A 111 9.64 3.71 4.12
N ALA A 112 9.66 5.00 4.44
CA ALA A 112 8.67 5.62 5.32
C ALA A 112 7.25 5.57 4.72
N ILE A 113 7.10 5.83 3.42
CA ILE A 113 5.82 5.69 2.71
C ILE A 113 5.34 4.24 2.77
N ASN A 114 6.23 3.28 2.52
CA ASN A 114 5.89 1.86 2.56
C ASN A 114 5.36 1.44 3.95
N HIS A 115 6.04 1.86 5.02
CA HIS A 115 5.57 1.62 6.39
C HIS A 115 4.16 2.19 6.62
N LYS A 116 3.93 3.45 6.25
CA LYS A 116 2.61 4.08 6.42
C LYS A 116 1.49 3.34 5.69
N ILE A 117 1.78 2.81 4.50
CA ILE A 117 0.81 2.03 3.73
C ILE A 117 0.52 0.71 4.43
N LEU A 118 1.56 -0.02 4.86
CA LEU A 118 1.42 -1.29 5.55
C LEU A 118 0.67 -1.13 6.88
N ASP A 119 0.98 -0.11 7.67
CA ASP A 119 0.30 0.23 8.92
C ASP A 119 -1.18 0.53 8.67
N TYR A 120 -1.48 1.30 7.62
CA TYR A 120 -2.85 1.63 7.25
C TYR A 120 -3.64 0.38 6.84
N LEU A 121 -3.09 -0.47 5.98
CA LEU A 121 -3.74 -1.72 5.57
C LEU A 121 -3.91 -2.71 6.73
N GLU A 122 -3.02 -2.67 7.73
CA GLU A 122 -3.14 -3.45 8.96
C GLU A 122 -4.24 -2.92 9.88
N SER A 123 -4.45 -1.62 9.92
CA SER A 123 -5.50 -0.99 10.73
C SER A 123 -6.92 -1.22 10.21
N LEU A 124 -7.06 -1.65 8.95
CA LEU A 124 -8.37 -1.93 8.33
C LEU A 124 -8.70 -3.41 8.45
N THR A 125 -9.74 -3.73 9.23
CA THR A 125 -10.23 -5.10 9.38
C THR A 125 -11.40 -5.40 8.41
N LEU A 126 -11.68 -6.69 8.22
CA LEU A 126 -12.85 -7.13 7.46
C LEU A 126 -14.14 -6.63 8.14
N ALA A 127 -14.19 -6.58 9.48
CA ALA A 127 -15.31 -6.03 10.23
C ALA A 127 -15.57 -4.57 9.84
N ASN A 128 -14.56 -3.72 9.77
CA ASN A 128 -14.70 -2.33 9.35
C ASN A 128 -15.27 -2.21 7.92
N LEU A 129 -14.82 -3.08 7.01
CA LEU A 129 -15.31 -3.06 5.63
C LEU A 129 -16.78 -3.51 5.53
N VAL A 130 -17.16 -4.55 6.27
CA VAL A 130 -18.55 -5.06 6.31
C VAL A 130 -19.47 -4.00 6.94
N GLU A 131 -19.06 -3.38 8.04
CA GLU A 131 -19.82 -2.31 8.68
C GLU A 131 -20.03 -1.13 7.74
N ALA A 132 -19.00 -0.71 7.01
CA ALA A 132 -19.08 0.38 6.04
C ALA A 132 -20.09 0.10 4.91
N GLN A 133 -20.23 -1.16 4.48
CA GLN A 133 -21.20 -1.55 3.45
C GLN A 133 -22.64 -1.65 4.00
N ASN A 134 -22.82 -2.06 5.25
CA ASN A 134 -24.10 -2.19 5.89
C ASN A 134 -24.73 -0.85 6.33
N ILE A 135 -23.91 0.20 6.44
CA ILE A 135 -24.39 1.56 6.71
C ILE A 135 -24.80 2.17 5.37
N GLU A 136 -26.09 2.06 5.01
CA GLU A 136 -26.66 2.75 3.84
C GLU A 136 -26.17 4.21 3.79
N SER A 137 -25.38 4.55 2.76
CA SER A 137 -24.98 5.91 2.34
C SER A 137 -24.20 6.79 3.33
N LYS A 138 -23.59 6.29 4.36
CA LYS A 138 -22.52 7.06 5.02
C LYS A 138 -21.20 6.75 4.34
N ALA A 139 -20.60 7.82 3.74
CA ALA A 139 -19.23 7.76 3.24
C ALA A 139 -18.36 6.96 4.22
N ILE A 140 -17.64 5.96 3.69
CA ILE A 140 -16.65 5.20 4.46
C ILE A 140 -15.89 6.22 5.30
N LYS A 141 -16.07 6.24 6.62
CA LYS A 141 -15.19 6.98 7.51
C LYS A 141 -13.86 6.23 7.52
N MET A 142 -13.16 6.37 6.39
CA MET A 142 -11.75 6.05 6.35
C MET A 142 -11.10 6.82 7.49
N PRO A 143 -10.26 6.21 8.34
CA PRO A 143 -9.50 6.96 9.31
C PRO A 143 -8.85 8.13 8.56
N GLU A 144 -9.06 9.36 9.04
CA GLU A 144 -8.57 10.56 8.35
C GLU A 144 -7.08 10.35 8.06
N PRO A 145 -6.63 10.63 6.82
CA PRO A 145 -5.21 10.56 6.53
C PRO A 145 -4.51 11.43 7.58
N VAL A 146 -3.55 10.81 8.29
CA VAL A 146 -2.75 11.52 9.29
C VAL A 146 -2.28 12.81 8.62
N ARG A 147 -2.79 13.97 9.07
CA ARG A 147 -2.32 15.26 8.58
C ARG A 147 -0.84 15.28 8.90
N VAL A 148 -0.03 15.09 7.88
CA VAL A 148 1.39 15.37 7.99
C VAL A 148 1.43 16.86 8.34
N SER A 149 1.88 17.19 9.56
CA SER A 149 2.15 18.56 9.93
C SER A 149 3.00 19.15 8.81
N GLU A 150 2.54 20.26 8.25
CA GLU A 150 3.29 20.97 7.20
C GLU A 150 4.75 21.05 7.64
N PRO A 151 5.70 20.74 6.75
CA PRO A 151 7.11 20.90 7.09
C PRO A 151 7.27 22.35 7.56
N GLN A 152 7.68 22.53 8.80
CA GLN A 152 8.02 23.86 9.30
C GLN A 152 9.10 24.38 8.37
N VAL A 153 8.75 25.39 7.58
CA VAL A 153 9.72 26.15 6.80
C VAL A 153 10.65 26.77 7.83
N ILE A 154 11.82 26.16 7.98
CA ILE A 154 12.91 26.79 8.74
C ILE A 154 13.22 28.07 7.98
N LYS A 155 12.74 29.19 8.52
CA LYS A 155 13.20 30.50 8.07
C LYS A 155 14.68 30.55 8.37
N THR A 156 15.49 30.21 7.38
CA THR A 156 16.90 30.58 7.40
C THR A 156 16.93 32.10 7.40
N GLU A 157 17.30 32.70 8.54
CA GLU A 157 17.66 34.11 8.58
C GLU A 157 18.74 34.32 7.53
N GLU A 158 18.40 35.06 6.49
CA GLU A 158 19.38 35.55 5.53
C GLU A 158 20.35 36.46 6.31
N LYS A 159 21.49 35.90 6.71
CA LYS A 159 22.63 36.72 7.09
C LYS A 159 23.10 37.41 5.82
N GLU A 160 22.99 38.74 5.81
CA GLU A 160 23.61 39.58 4.80
C GLU A 160 25.08 39.16 4.61
N PRO A 161 25.53 38.96 3.38
CA PRO A 161 26.94 38.60 3.13
C PRO A 161 27.82 39.75 3.57
N SER A 162 28.70 39.47 4.51
CA SER A 162 29.76 40.43 4.90
C SER A 162 30.56 40.84 3.67
N ASP A 163 30.93 42.10 3.61
CA ASP A 163 31.56 42.85 2.49
C ASP A 163 32.84 42.26 1.89
N ASN A 164 33.29 41.10 2.41
CA ASN A 164 34.52 40.43 1.98
C ASN A 164 34.34 39.46 0.79
N THR A 165 33.08 39.28 0.30
CA THR A 165 32.79 38.34 -0.82
C THR A 165 32.88 39.02 -2.19
N ARG A 166 32.86 40.36 -2.23
CA ARG A 166 32.97 41.13 -3.49
C ARG A 166 34.37 41.17 -4.07
N GLU A 167 35.40 41.21 -3.23
CA GLU A 167 36.79 41.21 -3.72
C GLU A 167 37.21 39.89 -4.33
N ASN A 168 36.74 38.77 -3.81
CA ASN A 168 37.10 37.46 -4.35
C ASN A 168 36.43 37.16 -5.72
N ALA A 169 35.23 37.71 -5.99
CA ALA A 169 34.56 37.51 -7.28
C ALA A 169 35.29 38.24 -8.44
N ILE A 170 35.83 39.42 -8.15
CA ILE A 170 36.58 40.20 -9.15
C ILE A 170 37.92 39.55 -9.47
N PHE A 171 38.58 38.93 -8.49
CA PHE A 171 39.83 38.22 -8.67
C PHE A 171 39.70 37.00 -9.60
N PHE A 172 38.59 36.22 -9.46
CA PHE A 172 38.33 35.05 -10.31
C PHE A 172 37.96 35.42 -11.75
N LEU A 173 37.27 36.54 -11.98
CA LEU A 173 36.89 37.00 -13.32
C LEU A 173 38.09 37.51 -14.10
N ASN A 174 39.03 38.24 -13.47
CA ASN A 174 40.22 38.72 -14.11
C ASN A 174 41.22 37.62 -14.48
N ASN A 175 41.28 36.52 -13.72
CA ASN A 175 42.16 35.39 -14.01
C ASN A 175 41.65 34.49 -15.13
N LYS A 176 40.33 34.51 -15.44
CA LYS A 176 39.74 33.75 -16.54
C LYS A 176 39.92 34.43 -17.89
N LEU A 177 40.01 35.77 -17.90
CA LEU A 177 40.23 36.55 -19.12
C LEU A 177 41.67 36.55 -19.62
N ASN A 178 42.65 36.27 -18.72
CA ASN A 178 44.09 36.21 -19.09
C ASN A 178 44.54 34.82 -19.58
N ARG A 179 43.71 33.76 -19.46
CA ARG A 179 44.05 32.42 -19.99
C ARG A 179 43.56 32.14 -21.42
N SER A 180 42.86 33.09 -22.03
CA SER A 180 42.37 32.96 -23.42
C SER A 180 43.20 33.78 -24.43
N ARG A 181 44.39 34.24 -24.07
CA ARG A 181 45.30 35.02 -24.92
C ARG A 181 46.73 34.47 -24.97
N ASN A 182 46.93 33.14 -24.84
CA ASN A 182 48.16 32.48 -25.26
C ASN A 182 47.84 31.16 -25.94
#